data_58b6c2c05c43c4f8f8ce33d436bf4f9a
#
_entry.id   58b6c2c05c43c4f8f8ce33d436bf4f9a
#
_cell.length_a   1.000
_cell.length_b   1.000
_cell.length_c   1.000
_cell.angle_alpha   90.00
_cell.angle_beta   90.00
_cell.angle_gamma   90.00
#
_symmetry.space_group_name_H-M   'P 1'
#
loop_
_entity.id
_entity.type
_entity.pdbx_description
1 polymer ?
#
loop_
_entity_poly.entity_id
_entity_poly.type
_entity_poly.pdbx_seq_one_letter_code
_entity_poly.pdbx_strand_id
1 'polypeptide(L)'
;MPNGIARARNCASEGLPTNFQATSSITSITLGGHDAGLKAETSKNKTIGAIIQPELPTGWGDFSFAIDYYDIVVDNGVDRVGTSNILSLCYAQANFASQYCRLVTRAAAGTNRALSVNNSYVNVSSDEVKGYDYTLRYVRNIGPGTFRANGVITRYTEQANKLFPDDPLESFNGII
;
A
#
# COMPACT_ATOMS: atom_id res chain seq x y z
N MET A 1 -6.09 -4.80 25.10
CA MET A 1 -6.04 -4.07 23.82
C MET A 1 -6.30 -2.58 24.12
N PRO A 2 -5.31 -1.70 24.02
CA PRO A 2 -5.47 -0.27 24.35
C PRO A 2 -6.55 0.43 23.52
N ASN A 3 -6.74 0.00 22.26
CA ASN A 3 -7.69 0.62 21.33
C ASN A 3 -9.18 0.45 21.73
N GLY A 4 -9.53 -0.57 22.50
CA GLY A 4 -10.91 -0.78 22.96
C GLY A 4 -11.38 0.24 23.97
N ILE A 5 -10.48 0.69 24.85
CA ILE A 5 -10.81 1.70 25.88
C ILE A 5 -11.01 3.08 25.25
N ALA A 6 -10.13 3.48 24.33
CA ALA A 6 -10.27 4.74 23.62
C ALA A 6 -11.58 4.78 22.80
N ARG A 7 -11.87 3.71 22.08
CA ARG A 7 -13.12 3.57 21.31
C ARG A 7 -14.36 3.70 22.19
N ALA A 8 -14.40 3.00 23.32
CA ALA A 8 -15.54 3.07 24.25
C ALA A 8 -15.74 4.49 24.80
N ARG A 9 -14.65 5.19 25.17
CA ARG A 9 -14.71 6.57 25.64
C ARG A 9 -15.19 7.54 24.57
N ASN A 10 -14.68 7.41 23.35
CA ASN A 10 -15.08 8.25 22.23
C ASN A 10 -16.56 8.04 21.88
N CYS A 11 -17.06 6.81 21.87
CA CYS A 11 -18.47 6.53 21.68
C CYS A 11 -19.33 7.13 22.80
N ALA A 12 -18.90 7.01 24.06
CA ALA A 12 -19.62 7.58 25.21
C ALA A 12 -19.65 9.11 25.15
N SER A 13 -18.57 9.78 24.73
CA SER A 13 -18.54 11.24 24.59
C SER A 13 -19.49 11.77 23.50
N GLU A 14 -19.78 10.94 22.49
CA GLU A 14 -20.84 11.22 21.51
C GLU A 14 -22.23 10.83 21.99
N GLY A 15 -22.37 10.36 23.25
CA GLY A 15 -23.64 9.89 23.82
C GLY A 15 -24.15 8.60 23.22
N LEU A 16 -23.26 7.75 22.68
CA LEU A 16 -23.60 6.42 22.19
C LEU A 16 -23.55 5.42 23.35
N PRO A 17 -24.59 4.62 23.58
CA PRO A 17 -24.56 3.59 24.61
C PRO A 17 -23.60 2.46 24.24
N THR A 18 -23.11 1.69 25.23
CA THR A 18 -22.16 0.60 25.06
C THR A 18 -22.69 -0.54 24.16
N ASN A 19 -24.00 -0.68 24.08
CA ASN A 19 -24.70 -1.63 23.23
C ASN A 19 -25.24 -1.02 21.93
N PHE A 20 -24.71 0.14 21.52
CA PHE A 20 -25.17 0.82 20.31
C PHE A 20 -25.04 -0.07 19.07
N GLN A 21 -26.16 -0.23 18.38
CA GLN A 21 -26.22 -0.87 17.06
C GLN A 21 -26.52 0.22 16.04
N ALA A 22 -25.70 0.32 15.01
CA ALA A 22 -25.96 1.26 13.93
C ALA A 22 -27.21 0.86 13.16
N THR A 23 -28.23 1.68 13.20
CA THR A 23 -29.52 1.45 12.49
C THR A 23 -29.61 2.15 11.15
N SER A 24 -28.65 3.04 10.85
CA SER A 24 -28.58 3.80 9.61
C SER A 24 -27.30 3.51 8.84
N SER A 25 -27.41 3.60 7.52
CA SER A 25 -26.26 3.43 6.63
C SER A 25 -25.25 4.54 6.80
N ILE A 26 -23.97 4.22 6.65
CA ILE A 26 -22.89 5.20 6.56
C ILE A 26 -22.91 5.79 5.15
N THR A 27 -22.98 7.11 5.05
CA THR A 27 -22.79 7.80 3.78
C THR A 27 -21.31 7.95 3.51
N SER A 28 -20.82 7.35 2.43
CA SER A 28 -19.44 7.54 1.97
C SER A 28 -19.42 8.57 0.85
N ILE A 29 -18.64 9.63 1.04
CA ILE A 29 -18.40 10.67 0.03
C ILE A 29 -17.07 10.36 -0.63
N THR A 30 -17.03 10.35 -1.96
CA THR A 30 -15.81 10.12 -2.73
C THR A 30 -15.65 11.22 -3.76
N LEU A 31 -14.59 12.01 -3.63
CA LEU A 31 -14.15 13.01 -4.61
C LEU A 31 -12.84 12.54 -5.24
N GLY A 32 -12.60 12.93 -6.48
CA GLY A 32 -11.37 12.61 -7.21
C GLY A 32 -10.93 13.77 -8.09
N GLY A 33 -9.74 13.65 -8.67
CA GLY A 33 -9.17 14.63 -9.56
C GLY A 33 -8.93 15.99 -8.90
N HIS A 34 -9.14 17.06 -9.65
CA HIS A 34 -8.90 18.43 -9.20
C HIS A 34 -9.68 18.80 -7.94
N ASP A 35 -10.92 18.35 -7.84
CA ASP A 35 -11.81 18.68 -6.71
C ASP A 35 -11.37 18.06 -5.38
N ALA A 36 -10.57 17.01 -5.43
CA ALA A 36 -9.94 16.41 -4.25
C ALA A 36 -8.65 17.13 -3.82
N GLY A 37 -8.19 18.14 -4.56
CA GLY A 37 -6.94 18.86 -4.30
C GLY A 37 -5.68 17.98 -4.46
N LEU A 38 -5.74 16.99 -5.34
CA LEU A 38 -4.66 16.04 -5.54
C LEU A 38 -3.43 16.69 -6.19
N LYS A 39 -2.25 16.27 -5.69
CA LYS A 39 -0.95 16.59 -6.27
C LYS A 39 -0.55 15.50 -7.26
N ALA A 40 0.35 15.84 -8.19
CA ALA A 40 0.92 14.86 -9.10
C ALA A 40 1.73 13.81 -8.34
N GLU A 41 1.52 12.55 -8.70
CA GLU A 41 2.37 11.43 -8.28
C GLU A 41 3.73 11.54 -8.94
N THR A 42 4.79 11.29 -8.19
CA THR A 42 6.16 11.33 -8.68
C THR A 42 6.90 10.07 -8.27
N SER A 43 7.74 9.54 -9.18
CA SER A 43 8.55 8.35 -8.91
C SER A 43 10.03 8.64 -9.08
N LYS A 44 10.83 8.08 -8.18
CA LYS A 44 12.29 8.05 -8.24
C LYS A 44 12.73 6.60 -8.35
N ASN A 45 13.37 6.27 -9.45
CA ASN A 45 13.81 4.91 -9.73
C ASN A 45 15.33 4.87 -9.86
N LYS A 46 15.94 3.87 -9.22
CA LYS A 46 17.34 3.52 -9.38
C LYS A 46 17.43 2.05 -9.73
N THR A 47 18.13 1.74 -10.80
CA THR A 47 18.39 0.35 -11.20
C THR A 47 19.87 0.19 -11.50
N ILE A 48 20.46 -0.87 -10.99
CA ILE A 48 21.82 -1.28 -11.33
C ILE A 48 21.84 -2.78 -11.56
N GLY A 49 22.42 -3.19 -12.68
CA GLY A 49 22.46 -4.60 -13.04
C GLY A 49 23.79 -5.04 -13.59
N ALA A 50 23.99 -6.34 -13.59
CA ALA A 50 25.13 -7.00 -14.21
C ALA A 50 24.65 -8.22 -15.00
N ILE A 51 25.26 -8.44 -16.15
CA ILE A 51 25.01 -9.61 -17.00
C ILE A 51 26.31 -10.39 -17.17
N ILE A 52 26.25 -11.69 -16.98
CA ILE A 52 27.36 -12.62 -17.18
C ILE A 52 26.98 -13.55 -18.33
N GLN A 53 27.81 -13.55 -19.37
CA GLN A 53 27.66 -14.39 -20.55
C GLN A 53 29.01 -15.06 -20.85
N PRO A 54 29.31 -16.17 -20.13
CA PRO A 54 30.60 -16.84 -20.34
C PRO A 54 30.64 -17.49 -21.72
N GLU A 55 31.80 -17.46 -22.36
CA GLU A 55 32.06 -18.25 -23.54
C GLU A 55 32.20 -19.73 -23.12
N LEU A 56 31.23 -20.56 -23.51
CA LEU A 56 31.26 -21.98 -23.22
C LEU A 56 31.94 -22.76 -24.35
N PRO A 57 32.53 -23.95 -24.06
CA PRO A 57 33.12 -24.79 -25.07
C PRO A 57 32.11 -25.15 -26.17
N THR A 58 32.60 -25.37 -27.39
CA THR A 58 31.77 -25.71 -28.55
C THR A 58 30.81 -26.88 -28.24
N GLY A 59 29.52 -26.65 -28.50
CA GLY A 59 28.48 -27.66 -28.29
C GLY A 59 27.84 -27.61 -26.88
N TRP A 60 28.30 -26.75 -25.98
CA TRP A 60 27.70 -26.59 -24.63
C TRP A 60 26.50 -25.63 -24.65
N GLY A 61 26.33 -24.85 -25.73
CA GLY A 61 25.25 -23.87 -25.86
C GLY A 61 25.63 -22.51 -25.30
N ASP A 62 24.64 -21.64 -25.24
CA ASP A 62 24.78 -20.25 -24.77
C ASP A 62 24.10 -20.12 -23.43
N PHE A 63 24.81 -19.54 -22.46
CA PHE A 63 24.34 -19.26 -21.11
C PHE A 63 24.41 -17.76 -20.83
N SER A 64 23.35 -17.23 -20.24
CA SER A 64 23.30 -15.85 -19.78
C SER A 64 22.63 -15.79 -18.41
N PHE A 65 23.27 -15.11 -17.49
CA PHE A 65 22.71 -14.81 -16.17
C PHE A 65 22.77 -13.30 -15.94
N ALA A 66 21.62 -12.72 -15.56
CA ALA A 66 21.53 -11.32 -15.16
C ALA A 66 21.05 -11.22 -13.72
N ILE A 67 21.56 -10.21 -13.04
CA ILE A 67 21.09 -9.75 -11.74
C ILE A 67 20.88 -8.24 -11.81
N ASP A 68 19.68 -7.79 -11.46
CA ASP A 68 19.31 -6.39 -11.43
C ASP A 68 18.79 -6.04 -10.04
N TYR A 69 19.41 -5.06 -9.40
CA TYR A 69 18.90 -4.41 -8.19
C TYR A 69 18.05 -3.21 -8.59
N TYR A 70 16.89 -3.05 -7.96
CA TYR A 70 16.05 -1.88 -8.12
C TYR A 70 15.64 -1.29 -6.78
N ASP A 71 15.49 0.04 -6.77
CA ASP A 71 15.03 0.87 -5.66
C ASP A 71 14.05 1.89 -6.25
N ILE A 72 12.79 1.71 -5.96
CA ILE A 72 11.67 2.48 -6.50
C ILE A 72 10.94 3.14 -5.34
N VAL A 73 10.86 4.47 -5.37
CA VAL A 73 10.10 5.26 -4.41
C VAL A 73 9.06 6.07 -5.16
N VAL A 74 7.81 5.94 -4.79
CA VAL A 74 6.69 6.73 -5.31
C VAL A 74 6.23 7.69 -4.23
N ASP A 75 6.32 8.97 -4.50
CA ASP A 75 5.86 10.04 -3.62
C ASP A 75 4.51 10.59 -4.12
N ASN A 76 3.65 10.96 -3.18
CA ASN A 76 2.30 11.46 -3.45
C ASN A 76 1.41 10.47 -4.23
N GLY A 77 1.62 9.17 -4.10
CA GLY A 77 0.74 8.15 -4.69
C GLY A 77 -0.73 8.41 -4.33
N VAL A 78 -1.64 8.22 -5.27
CA VAL A 78 -3.06 8.54 -5.10
C VAL A 78 -3.84 7.30 -4.74
N ASP A 79 -4.39 7.27 -3.53
CA ASP A 79 -5.19 6.14 -3.06
C ASP A 79 -6.34 6.58 -2.14
N ARG A 80 -7.15 5.65 -1.69
CA ARG A 80 -8.24 5.83 -0.73
C ARG A 80 -7.97 5.04 0.54
N VAL A 81 -8.13 5.70 1.68
CA VAL A 81 -7.96 5.05 2.99
C VAL A 81 -9.00 3.96 3.25
N GLY A 82 -10.20 4.12 2.73
CA GLY A 82 -11.34 3.24 2.98
C GLY A 82 -12.17 3.67 4.20
N THR A 83 -13.49 3.67 4.04
CA THR A 83 -14.45 4.14 5.07
C THR A 83 -14.26 3.44 6.41
N SER A 84 -14.08 2.12 6.40
CA SER A 84 -13.89 1.33 7.63
C SER A 84 -12.58 1.65 8.33
N ASN A 85 -11.50 1.87 7.56
CA ASN A 85 -10.20 2.24 8.10
C ASN A 85 -10.25 3.64 8.72
N ILE A 86 -10.85 4.63 8.03
CA ILE A 86 -11.05 5.99 8.56
C ILE A 86 -11.76 5.94 9.91
N LEU A 87 -12.85 5.21 10.02
CA LEU A 87 -13.59 5.09 11.27
C LEU A 87 -12.76 4.38 12.35
N SER A 88 -12.11 3.29 12.03
CA SER A 88 -11.30 2.54 12.99
C SER A 88 -10.15 3.40 13.53
N LEU A 89 -9.45 4.12 12.69
CA LEU A 89 -8.33 4.99 13.05
C LEU A 89 -8.79 6.23 13.82
N CYS A 90 -9.95 6.83 13.48
CA CYS A 90 -10.52 7.94 14.22
C CYS A 90 -10.89 7.55 15.65
N TYR A 91 -11.59 6.44 15.83
CA TYR A 91 -12.08 6.03 17.15
C TYR A 91 -11.04 5.30 18.00
N ALA A 92 -9.91 4.88 17.42
CA ALA A 92 -8.84 4.20 18.17
C ALA A 92 -8.00 5.10 19.05
N GLN A 93 -7.95 6.42 18.76
CA GLN A 93 -7.18 7.38 19.57
C GLN A 93 -8.09 8.13 20.55
N ALA A 94 -7.55 8.39 21.74
CA ALA A 94 -8.30 9.10 22.78
C ALA A 94 -8.66 10.53 22.34
N ASN A 95 -9.86 10.98 22.74
CA ASN A 95 -10.36 12.32 22.48
C ASN A 95 -10.41 12.74 21.00
N PHE A 96 -10.60 11.77 20.10
CA PHE A 96 -10.59 12.00 18.65
C PHE A 96 -9.33 12.73 18.14
N ALA A 97 -8.19 12.46 18.76
CA ALA A 97 -6.93 13.10 18.40
C ALA A 97 -6.38 12.67 17.03
N SER A 98 -6.95 11.63 16.44
CA SER A 98 -6.57 11.14 15.12
C SER A 98 -6.91 12.15 14.02
N GLN A 99 -5.99 12.36 13.09
CA GLN A 99 -6.23 13.17 11.89
C GLN A 99 -7.38 12.66 11.01
N TYR A 100 -7.70 11.37 11.09
CA TYR A 100 -8.82 10.77 10.36
C TYR A 100 -10.18 11.24 10.85
N CYS A 101 -10.28 11.77 12.09
CA CYS A 101 -11.55 12.22 12.63
C CYS A 101 -12.12 13.44 11.91
N ARG A 102 -11.28 14.26 11.28
CA ARG A 102 -11.74 15.36 10.43
C ARG A 102 -12.47 14.91 9.15
N LEU A 103 -12.31 13.63 8.78
CA LEU A 103 -12.99 13.01 7.64
C LEU A 103 -14.35 12.41 8.05
N VAL A 104 -14.68 12.44 9.34
CA VAL A 104 -15.91 11.84 9.88
C VAL A 104 -16.83 12.95 10.36
N THR A 105 -18.04 12.99 9.83
CA THR A 105 -19.09 13.92 10.24
C THR A 105 -20.27 13.12 10.76
N ARG A 106 -20.66 13.41 12.01
CA ARG A 106 -21.83 12.81 12.64
C ARG A 106 -22.93 13.86 12.80
N ALA A 107 -24.16 13.48 12.50
CA ALA A 107 -25.32 14.33 12.74
C ALA A 107 -25.51 14.60 14.25
N ALA A 108 -26.09 15.74 14.58
CA ALA A 108 -26.32 16.17 15.95
C ALA A 108 -27.15 15.15 16.76
N ALA A 109 -26.98 15.17 18.09
CA ALA A 109 -27.77 14.34 18.99
C ALA A 109 -29.28 14.61 18.82
N GLY A 110 -30.09 13.55 18.80
CA GLY A 110 -31.53 13.64 18.57
C GLY A 110 -31.99 13.36 17.15
N THR A 111 -31.09 13.30 16.18
CA THR A 111 -31.34 12.83 14.81
C THR A 111 -31.05 11.33 14.69
N ASN A 112 -31.22 10.74 13.52
CA ASN A 112 -30.87 9.34 13.24
C ASN A 112 -29.38 9.02 13.42
N ARG A 113 -28.58 9.98 13.89
CA ARG A 113 -27.12 9.87 14.07
C ARG A 113 -26.44 9.36 12.81
N ALA A 114 -26.93 9.81 11.66
CA ALA A 114 -26.31 9.52 10.38
C ALA A 114 -24.82 9.88 10.42
N LEU A 115 -24.02 8.98 9.92
CA LEU A 115 -22.58 9.13 9.83
C LEU A 115 -22.20 9.34 8.38
N SER A 116 -21.48 10.41 8.12
CA SER A 116 -20.86 10.67 6.82
C SER A 116 -19.36 10.58 6.93
N VAL A 117 -18.75 9.85 6.02
CA VAL A 117 -17.30 9.68 5.96
C VAL A 117 -16.80 10.17 4.60
N ASN A 118 -15.89 11.11 4.62
CA ASN A 118 -15.18 11.55 3.43
C ASN A 118 -14.07 10.54 3.11
N ASN A 119 -14.35 9.65 2.17
CA ASN A 119 -13.43 8.65 1.65
C ASN A 119 -12.92 9.03 0.26
N SER A 120 -12.61 10.31 0.07
CA SER A 120 -12.06 10.82 -1.18
C SER A 120 -10.65 10.28 -1.43
N TYR A 121 -10.21 10.40 -2.68
CA TYR A 121 -8.82 10.17 -3.03
C TYR A 121 -7.92 11.15 -2.31
N VAL A 122 -6.78 10.67 -1.83
CA VAL A 122 -5.76 11.45 -1.14
C VAL A 122 -4.38 11.06 -1.68
N ASN A 123 -3.44 12.00 -1.64
CA ASN A 123 -2.07 11.62 -1.86
C ASN A 123 -1.54 10.90 -0.63
N VAL A 124 -1.15 9.64 -0.79
CA VAL A 124 -0.40 8.89 0.21
C VAL A 124 1.02 9.45 0.28
N SER A 125 1.66 9.28 1.40
CA SER A 125 2.97 9.87 1.65
C SER A 125 4.04 9.26 0.75
N SER A 126 4.14 7.93 0.74
CA SER A 126 5.19 7.21 -0.01
C SER A 126 4.87 5.72 -0.11
N ASP A 127 5.18 5.15 -1.29
CA ASP A 127 5.30 3.71 -1.51
C ASP A 127 6.74 3.40 -1.88
N GLU A 128 7.34 2.41 -1.23
CA GLU A 128 8.73 2.02 -1.43
C GLU A 128 8.84 0.54 -1.75
N VAL A 129 9.53 0.22 -2.85
CA VAL A 129 9.80 -1.15 -3.26
C VAL A 129 11.27 -1.30 -3.66
N LYS A 130 11.97 -2.23 -3.00
CA LYS A 130 13.35 -2.59 -3.34
C LYS A 130 13.47 -4.10 -3.54
N GLY A 131 14.35 -4.50 -4.42
CA GLY A 131 14.53 -5.93 -4.66
C GLY A 131 15.61 -6.25 -5.67
N TYR A 132 15.65 -7.52 -5.97
CA TYR A 132 16.55 -8.10 -6.97
C TYR A 132 15.74 -8.95 -7.94
N ASP A 133 16.02 -8.77 -9.22
CA ASP A 133 15.59 -9.66 -10.28
C ASP A 133 16.77 -10.51 -10.77
N TYR A 134 16.56 -11.81 -10.82
CA TYR A 134 17.51 -12.76 -11.35
C TYR A 134 16.92 -13.36 -12.62
N THR A 135 17.65 -13.24 -13.72
CA THR A 135 17.24 -13.81 -15.00
C THR A 135 18.27 -14.83 -15.47
N LEU A 136 17.81 -16.02 -15.77
CA LEU A 136 18.61 -17.10 -16.34
C LEU A 136 18.12 -17.41 -17.74
N ARG A 137 19.01 -17.52 -18.69
CA ARG A 137 18.74 -18.00 -20.04
C ARG A 137 19.79 -19.03 -20.48
N TYR A 138 19.31 -20.13 -21.00
CA TYR A 138 20.17 -21.15 -21.59
C TYR A 138 19.61 -21.62 -22.92
N VAL A 139 20.46 -21.72 -23.94
CA VAL A 139 20.08 -22.17 -25.29
C VAL A 139 21.13 -23.17 -25.77
N ARG A 140 20.68 -24.30 -26.24
CA ARG A 140 21.57 -25.34 -26.80
C ARG A 140 20.93 -26.07 -28.00
N ASN A 141 21.68 -26.30 -29.02
CA ASN A 141 21.26 -27.17 -30.13
C ASN A 141 21.49 -28.63 -29.74
N ILE A 142 20.44 -29.47 -29.85
CA ILE A 142 20.47 -30.88 -29.50
C ILE A 142 19.90 -31.66 -30.71
N GLY A 143 20.79 -32.30 -31.46
CA GLY A 143 20.38 -33.00 -32.68
C GLY A 143 19.69 -32.05 -33.66
N PRO A 144 18.49 -32.40 -34.16
CA PRO A 144 17.76 -31.56 -35.13
C PRO A 144 17.00 -30.38 -34.48
N GLY A 145 17.04 -30.23 -33.14
CA GLY A 145 16.26 -29.26 -32.43
C GLY A 145 17.10 -28.31 -31.58
N THR A 146 16.44 -27.28 -31.05
CA THR A 146 17.03 -26.31 -30.12
C THR A 146 16.30 -26.37 -28.78
N PHE A 147 17.02 -26.65 -27.70
CA PHE A 147 16.54 -26.53 -26.33
C PHE A 147 16.72 -25.11 -25.83
N ARG A 148 15.69 -24.56 -25.21
CA ARG A 148 15.70 -23.23 -24.57
C ARG A 148 15.10 -23.33 -23.18
N ALA A 149 15.83 -22.81 -22.19
CA ALA A 149 15.35 -22.65 -20.82
C ALA A 149 15.48 -21.21 -20.43
N ASN A 150 14.41 -20.65 -19.81
CA ASN A 150 14.40 -19.31 -19.23
C ASN A 150 13.84 -19.40 -17.81
N GLY A 151 14.47 -18.72 -16.87
CA GLY A 151 14.01 -18.61 -15.49
C GLY A 151 14.11 -17.15 -15.03
N VAL A 152 13.09 -16.70 -14.31
CA VAL A 152 13.08 -15.38 -13.66
C VAL A 152 12.70 -15.59 -12.21
N ILE A 153 13.46 -14.98 -11.29
CA ILE A 153 13.19 -14.98 -9.85
C ILE A 153 13.28 -13.53 -9.38
N THR A 154 12.21 -13.03 -8.78
CA THR A 154 12.18 -11.72 -8.13
C THR A 154 12.23 -11.92 -6.61
N ARG A 155 13.13 -11.22 -5.95
CA ARG A 155 13.23 -11.16 -4.49
C ARG A 155 13.03 -9.75 -4.00
N TYR A 156 11.93 -9.50 -3.31
CA TYR A 156 11.70 -8.25 -2.60
C TYR A 156 12.54 -8.20 -1.32
N THR A 157 13.26 -7.11 -1.12
CA THR A 157 14.01 -6.83 0.12
C THR A 157 13.29 -5.80 0.98
N GLU A 158 12.52 -4.92 0.36
CA GLU A 158 11.69 -3.92 1.01
C GLU A 158 10.39 -3.76 0.23
N GLN A 159 9.28 -3.80 0.94
CA GLN A 159 7.97 -3.38 0.48
C GLN A 159 7.33 -2.63 1.63
N ALA A 160 7.22 -1.33 1.51
CA ALA A 160 6.72 -0.51 2.58
C ALA A 160 5.84 0.60 2.03
N ASN A 161 4.80 0.95 2.76
CA ASN A 161 4.00 2.12 2.45
C ASN A 161 3.79 3.02 3.67
N LYS A 162 3.35 4.21 3.39
CA LYS A 162 3.04 5.23 4.36
C LYS A 162 1.84 6.02 3.86
N LEU A 163 0.72 5.94 4.58
CA LEU A 163 -0.54 6.55 4.16
C LEU A 163 -0.57 8.08 4.36
N PHE A 164 0.07 8.56 5.43
CA PHE A 164 0.16 10.00 5.70
C PHE A 164 1.57 10.40 6.11
N PRO A 165 1.95 11.68 5.94
CA PRO A 165 3.29 12.17 6.27
C PRO A 165 3.77 11.84 7.68
N ASP A 166 2.86 11.82 8.64
CA ASP A 166 3.14 11.60 10.06
C ASP A 166 3.01 10.14 10.50
N ASP A 167 2.56 9.25 9.60
CA ASP A 167 2.45 7.83 9.89
C ASP A 167 3.83 7.17 9.85
N PRO A 168 4.08 6.12 10.64
CA PRO A 168 5.27 5.31 10.48
C PRO A 168 5.25 4.58 9.14
N LEU A 169 6.41 4.33 8.57
CA LEU A 169 6.56 3.46 7.41
C LEU A 169 6.20 2.03 7.83
N GLU A 170 5.17 1.46 7.21
CA GLU A 170 4.77 0.07 7.46
C GLU A 170 5.39 -0.85 6.43
N SER A 171 6.23 -1.79 6.90
CA SER A 171 6.85 -2.81 6.05
C SER A 171 5.96 -4.04 5.94
N PHE A 172 5.78 -4.53 4.73
CA PHE A 172 5.00 -5.74 4.43
C PHE A 172 5.89 -6.95 4.15
N ASN A 173 7.19 -6.83 4.31
CA ASN A 173 8.11 -7.95 4.11
C ASN A 173 7.87 -9.07 5.14
N GLY A 174 7.60 -10.29 4.64
CA GLY A 174 7.40 -11.47 5.49
C GLY A 174 6.01 -11.56 6.12
N ILE A 175 5.07 -10.72 5.72
CA ILE A 175 3.65 -10.88 6.07
C ILE A 175 3.02 -11.78 4.98
N ILE A 176 2.65 -12.98 5.38
CA ILE A 176 1.95 -13.98 4.56
C ILE A 176 0.49 -14.02 5.00
#